data_a9715aba05522b4c9faf16ddb0a98a3b
#
_entry.id   a9715aba05522b4c9faf16ddb0a98a3b
#
_cell.length_a   1.000
_cell.length_b   1.000
_cell.length_c   1.000
_cell.angle_alpha   90.00
_cell.angle_beta   90.00
_cell.angle_gamma   90.00
#
_symmetry.space_group_name_H-M   'P 1'
#
loop_
_entity.id
_entity.type
_entity.pdbx_description
1 polymer ?
#
loop_
_entity_poly.entity_id
_entity_poly.type
_entity_poly.pdbx_seq_one_letter_code
_entity_poly.pdbx_strand_id
1 'polypeptide(L)'
;MNQRIRRARNIDKVMTVIFYAIAVFFFVLLAAFAGKVIIGGFAGATPEMFAFARKGSIGNQLFNTIYLVFISLVVSAPIGIFAGIYLAMYAKQGFMTKFLRICIETLSSLPSIVVGRFGYLVFLVMMGLGKSLLAGALSVSILTLPLITTTTEDAIKGLPAGYTQASLGLGATKWQTIFHVLLPACVPRIMTGIILAAGRGFGEAAVLLYTTGSGSSLRWGNWDLSSPTCPLNIFRPAETLSIQIWNLQTNGQDRALANLASAVLMLLVLAFSIGANVWSRRLAKKTAGDEK
;
A
#
# COMPACT_ATOMS: atom_id res chain seq x y z
N MET A 1 40.12 33.98 11.05
CA MET A 1 39.19 32.91 10.60
C MET A 1 39.72 32.33 9.31
N ASN A 2 40.17 31.07 9.31
CA ASN A 2 40.97 30.44 8.25
C ASN A 2 40.23 30.48 6.87
N GLN A 3 40.96 30.85 5.82
CA GLN A 3 40.44 30.87 4.43
C GLN A 3 39.78 29.53 4.00
N ARG A 4 40.26 28.40 4.55
CA ARG A 4 39.68 27.07 4.31
C ARG A 4 38.25 26.97 4.89
N ILE A 5 37.96 27.53 6.06
CA ILE A 5 36.63 27.52 6.68
C ILE A 5 35.65 28.39 5.90
N ARG A 6 36.11 29.55 5.40
CA ARG A 6 35.28 30.41 4.51
C ARG A 6 34.93 29.71 3.19
N ARG A 7 35.88 29.01 2.58
CA ARG A 7 35.70 28.28 1.33
C ARG A 7 34.74 27.09 1.54
N ALA A 8 34.89 26.31 2.63
CA ALA A 8 33.99 25.22 2.98
C ALA A 8 32.56 25.73 3.19
N ARG A 9 32.37 26.83 3.89
CA ARG A 9 31.07 27.46 4.17
C ARG A 9 30.39 28.01 2.89
N ASN A 10 31.18 28.52 1.94
CA ASN A 10 30.64 28.96 0.65
C ASN A 10 30.22 27.79 -0.21
N ILE A 11 31.00 26.71 -0.25
CA ILE A 11 30.63 25.48 -0.95
C ILE A 11 29.34 24.89 -0.34
N ASP A 12 29.24 24.82 0.97
CA ASP A 12 28.05 24.33 1.68
C ASP A 12 26.80 25.15 1.30
N LYS A 13 26.89 26.49 1.28
CA LYS A 13 25.77 27.35 0.83
C LYS A 13 25.38 27.08 -0.62
N VAL A 14 26.35 26.95 -1.53
CA VAL A 14 26.07 26.67 -2.94
C VAL A 14 25.39 25.29 -3.08
N MET A 15 25.92 24.26 -2.40
CA MET A 15 25.31 22.92 -2.43
C MET A 15 23.90 22.93 -1.84
N THR A 16 23.69 23.66 -0.74
CA THR A 16 22.36 23.83 -0.13
C THR A 16 21.36 24.44 -1.13
N VAL A 17 21.76 25.51 -1.82
CA VAL A 17 20.89 26.13 -2.86
C VAL A 17 20.60 25.15 -4.00
N ILE A 18 21.58 24.39 -4.46
CA ILE A 18 21.41 23.39 -5.52
C ILE A 18 20.40 22.32 -5.06
N PHE A 19 20.54 21.78 -3.82
CA PHE A 19 19.59 20.79 -3.31
C PHE A 19 18.17 21.34 -3.15
N TYR A 20 18.02 22.59 -2.69
CA TYR A 20 16.71 23.24 -2.66
C TYR A 20 16.12 23.42 -4.06
N ALA A 21 16.91 23.84 -5.03
CA ALA A 21 16.47 24.01 -6.42
C ALA A 21 15.98 22.67 -7.01
N ILE A 22 16.73 21.58 -6.79
CA ILE A 22 16.33 20.24 -7.21
C ILE A 22 15.04 19.82 -6.52
N ALA A 23 14.91 20.01 -5.21
CA ALA A 23 13.72 19.64 -4.44
C ALA A 23 12.48 20.42 -4.94
N VAL A 24 12.61 21.73 -5.17
CA VAL A 24 11.54 22.58 -5.71
C VAL A 24 11.16 22.14 -7.12
N PHE A 25 12.14 21.84 -7.97
CA PHE A 25 11.88 21.36 -9.33
C PHE A 25 11.05 20.07 -9.33
N PHE A 26 11.44 19.06 -8.52
CA PHE A 26 10.66 17.83 -8.40
C PHE A 26 9.27 18.06 -7.84
N PHE A 27 9.15 18.92 -6.82
CA PHE A 27 7.86 19.26 -6.25
C PHE A 27 6.92 19.90 -7.28
N VAL A 28 7.41 20.88 -8.03
CA VAL A 28 6.66 21.57 -9.10
C VAL A 28 6.25 20.59 -10.20
N LEU A 29 7.17 19.70 -10.60
CA LEU A 29 6.90 18.68 -11.62
C LEU A 29 5.79 17.73 -11.16
N LEU A 30 5.86 17.21 -9.93
CA LEU A 30 4.84 16.33 -9.37
C LEU A 30 3.50 17.05 -9.21
N ALA A 31 3.50 18.31 -8.73
CA ALA A 31 2.29 19.10 -8.58
C ALA A 31 1.63 19.42 -9.95
N ALA A 32 2.44 19.74 -10.96
CA ALA A 32 1.97 19.97 -12.32
C ALA A 32 1.37 18.70 -12.95
N PHE A 33 2.03 17.54 -12.76
CA PHE A 33 1.51 16.25 -13.21
C PHE A 33 0.18 15.92 -12.52
N ALA A 34 0.12 16.03 -11.20
CA ALA A 34 -1.10 15.78 -10.44
C ALA A 34 -2.23 16.72 -10.84
N GLY A 35 -1.92 18.02 -10.99
CA GLY A 35 -2.87 19.02 -11.46
C GLY A 35 -3.42 18.71 -12.84
N LYS A 36 -2.55 18.34 -13.79
CA LYS A 36 -2.96 17.93 -15.15
C LYS A 36 -3.90 16.74 -15.14
N VAL A 37 -3.59 15.69 -14.36
CA VAL A 37 -4.43 14.49 -14.27
C VAL A 37 -5.79 14.82 -13.65
N ILE A 38 -5.82 15.57 -12.55
CA ILE A 38 -7.06 15.93 -11.85
C ILE A 38 -7.92 16.86 -12.74
N ILE A 39 -7.36 17.95 -13.25
CA ILE A 39 -8.11 18.91 -14.09
C ILE A 39 -8.60 18.22 -15.36
N GLY A 40 -7.74 17.47 -16.05
CA GLY A 40 -8.12 16.75 -17.27
C GLY A 40 -9.15 15.65 -17.03
N GLY A 41 -9.14 15.03 -15.85
CA GLY A 41 -10.12 14.01 -15.47
C GLY A 41 -11.51 14.58 -15.24
N PHE A 42 -11.62 15.73 -14.58
CA PHE A 42 -12.91 16.36 -14.30
C PHE A 42 -13.44 17.23 -15.44
N ALA A 43 -12.61 17.68 -16.37
CA ALA A 43 -13.03 18.52 -17.50
C ALA A 43 -14.08 17.88 -18.42
N GLY A 44 -14.06 16.52 -18.55
CA GLY A 44 -15.03 15.77 -19.34
C GLY A 44 -16.00 14.93 -18.51
N ALA A 45 -16.04 15.11 -17.19
CA ALA A 45 -16.84 14.28 -16.30
C ALA A 45 -18.34 14.63 -16.36
N THR A 46 -19.17 13.59 -16.47
CA THR A 46 -20.62 13.70 -16.34
C THR A 46 -21.08 13.01 -15.05
N PRO A 47 -22.19 13.46 -14.41
CA PRO A 47 -22.71 12.82 -13.21
C PRO A 47 -22.99 11.33 -13.36
N GLU A 48 -23.33 10.93 -14.58
CA GLU A 48 -23.64 9.53 -14.92
C GLU A 48 -22.42 8.59 -14.81
N MET A 49 -21.20 9.12 -15.00
CA MET A 49 -19.95 8.38 -14.88
C MET A 49 -19.65 7.94 -13.43
N PHE A 50 -20.26 8.60 -12.44
CA PHE A 50 -20.13 8.21 -11.03
C PHE A 50 -21.17 7.18 -10.58
N ALA A 51 -22.12 6.81 -11.43
CA ALA A 51 -23.17 5.89 -11.06
C ALA A 51 -22.64 4.51 -10.68
N PHE A 52 -23.40 3.82 -9.83
CA PHE A 52 -23.19 2.41 -9.53
C PHE A 52 -24.05 1.55 -10.45
N ALA A 53 -23.58 0.30 -10.74
CA ALA A 53 -24.28 -0.68 -11.55
C ALA A 53 -24.57 -0.28 -13.01
N ARG A 54 -23.92 0.75 -13.55
CA ARG A 54 -24.08 1.20 -14.94
C ARG A 54 -22.84 0.88 -15.76
N LYS A 55 -23.01 0.46 -17.00
CA LYS A 55 -21.90 0.36 -17.97
C LYS A 55 -21.37 1.75 -18.29
N GLY A 56 -20.06 1.92 -18.36
CA GLY A 56 -19.44 3.23 -18.62
C GLY A 56 -19.39 4.15 -17.38
N SER A 57 -19.41 3.59 -16.19
CA SER A 57 -19.23 4.32 -14.92
C SER A 57 -18.04 3.77 -14.12
N ILE A 58 -17.62 4.51 -13.10
CA ILE A 58 -16.48 4.16 -12.23
C ILE A 58 -16.91 3.68 -10.83
N GLY A 59 -18.19 3.78 -10.47
CA GLY A 59 -18.66 3.50 -9.11
C GLY A 59 -18.35 2.08 -8.62
N ASN A 60 -18.63 1.08 -9.47
CA ASN A 60 -18.34 -0.32 -9.13
C ASN A 60 -16.83 -0.57 -9.00
N GLN A 61 -16.03 0.01 -9.87
CA GLN A 61 -14.58 -0.15 -9.87
C GLN A 61 -13.94 0.55 -8.68
N LEU A 62 -14.49 1.69 -8.27
CA LEU A 62 -14.07 2.38 -7.04
C LEU A 62 -14.30 1.48 -5.81
N PHE A 63 -15.50 0.92 -5.68
CA PHE A 63 -15.80 -0.02 -4.60
C PHE A 63 -14.87 -1.24 -4.63
N ASN A 64 -14.70 -1.86 -5.80
CA ASN A 64 -13.83 -3.03 -5.96
C ASN A 64 -12.37 -2.70 -5.59
N THR A 65 -11.89 -1.52 -5.94
CA THR A 65 -10.52 -1.08 -5.61
C THR A 65 -10.31 -1.00 -4.10
N ILE A 66 -11.22 -0.34 -3.38
CA ILE A 66 -11.16 -0.22 -1.92
C ILE A 66 -11.28 -1.59 -1.26
N TYR A 67 -12.26 -2.39 -1.71
CA TYR A 67 -12.54 -3.70 -1.14
C TYR A 67 -11.39 -4.69 -1.34
N LEU A 68 -10.78 -4.71 -2.55
CA LEU A 68 -9.62 -5.55 -2.85
C LEU A 68 -8.42 -5.19 -1.96
N VAL A 69 -8.10 -3.90 -1.85
CA VAL A 69 -6.97 -3.46 -1.02
C VAL A 69 -7.23 -3.77 0.45
N PHE A 70 -8.47 -3.61 0.92
CA PHE A 70 -8.84 -3.98 2.29
C PHE A 70 -8.58 -5.47 2.55
N ILE A 71 -9.06 -6.38 1.68
CA ILE A 71 -8.84 -7.83 1.83
C ILE A 71 -7.34 -8.15 1.75
N SER A 72 -6.62 -7.54 0.81
CA SER A 72 -5.17 -7.71 0.70
C SER A 72 -4.45 -7.34 2.00
N LEU A 73 -4.82 -6.24 2.64
CA LEU A 73 -4.24 -5.81 3.91
C LEU A 73 -4.65 -6.71 5.08
N VAL A 74 -5.88 -7.21 5.11
CA VAL A 74 -6.34 -8.18 6.13
C VAL A 74 -5.47 -9.44 6.12
N VAL A 75 -4.96 -9.83 4.95
CA VAL A 75 -4.05 -10.98 4.83
C VAL A 75 -2.59 -10.56 5.10
N SER A 76 -2.09 -9.54 4.41
CA SER A 76 -0.67 -9.19 4.44
C SER A 76 -0.22 -8.49 5.72
N ALA A 77 -1.08 -7.69 6.37
CA ALA A 77 -0.67 -6.94 7.56
C ALA A 77 -0.39 -7.85 8.76
N PRO A 78 -1.27 -8.79 9.15
CA PRO A 78 -0.94 -9.70 10.25
C PRO A 78 0.32 -10.51 9.97
N ILE A 79 0.41 -11.13 8.80
CA ILE A 79 1.56 -11.97 8.43
C ILE A 79 2.85 -11.14 8.42
N GLY A 80 2.83 -9.95 7.80
CA GLY A 80 3.99 -9.08 7.73
C GLY A 80 4.43 -8.54 9.09
N ILE A 81 3.49 -8.17 9.96
CA ILE A 81 3.79 -7.72 11.32
C ILE A 81 4.43 -8.85 12.13
N PHE A 82 3.85 -10.05 12.14
CA PHE A 82 4.42 -11.17 12.87
C PHE A 82 5.78 -11.59 12.33
N ALA A 83 5.97 -11.58 11.01
CA ALA A 83 7.28 -11.83 10.38
C ALA A 83 8.31 -10.77 10.79
N GLY A 84 7.94 -9.49 10.79
CA GLY A 84 8.80 -8.40 11.24
C GLY A 84 9.19 -8.50 12.72
N ILE A 85 8.23 -8.83 13.59
CA ILE A 85 8.49 -9.09 15.02
C ILE A 85 9.48 -10.26 15.18
N TYR A 86 9.26 -11.34 14.44
CA TYR A 86 10.18 -12.49 14.48
C TYR A 86 11.60 -12.08 14.09
N LEU A 87 11.77 -11.35 12.99
CA LEU A 87 13.07 -10.91 12.50
C LEU A 87 13.75 -9.89 13.44
N ALA A 88 12.98 -9.09 14.17
CA ALA A 88 13.51 -8.10 15.10
C ALA A 88 13.95 -8.70 16.43
N MET A 89 13.15 -9.63 16.99
CA MET A 89 13.27 -10.05 18.40
C MET A 89 13.71 -11.50 18.60
N TYR A 90 13.44 -12.39 17.65
CA TYR A 90 13.69 -13.83 17.79
C TYR A 90 14.77 -14.35 16.85
N ALA A 91 14.93 -13.74 15.68
CA ALA A 91 15.86 -14.23 14.67
C ALA A 91 17.32 -14.08 15.15
N LYS A 92 17.99 -15.21 15.34
CA LYS A 92 19.44 -15.25 15.63
C LYS A 92 20.22 -15.08 14.32
N GLN A 93 21.43 -14.53 14.39
CA GLN A 93 22.33 -14.52 13.24
C GLN A 93 22.67 -15.96 12.82
N GLY A 94 22.24 -16.36 11.63
CA GLY A 94 22.41 -17.73 11.13
C GLY A 94 21.91 -17.88 9.69
N PHE A 95 22.07 -19.07 9.14
CA PHE A 95 21.68 -19.41 7.76
C PHE A 95 20.19 -19.13 7.50
N MET A 96 19.31 -19.54 8.39
CA MET A 96 17.87 -19.36 8.25
C MET A 96 17.46 -17.88 8.16
N THR A 97 18.04 -17.04 9.01
CA THR A 97 17.75 -15.58 8.98
C THR A 97 18.28 -14.94 7.70
N LYS A 98 19.46 -15.34 7.23
CA LYS A 98 20.01 -14.88 5.95
C LYS A 98 19.10 -15.30 4.79
N PHE A 99 18.64 -16.54 4.80
CA PHE A 99 17.73 -17.08 3.78
C PHE A 99 16.41 -16.28 3.74
N LEU A 100 15.77 -16.04 4.90
CA LEU A 100 14.54 -15.25 4.99
C LEU A 100 14.73 -13.82 4.45
N ARG A 101 15.88 -13.19 4.75
CA ARG A 101 16.19 -11.85 4.20
C ARG A 101 16.30 -11.86 2.69
N ILE A 102 17.02 -12.84 2.12
CA ILE A 102 17.12 -12.99 0.67
C ILE A 102 15.73 -13.20 0.06
N CYS A 103 14.86 -14.00 0.67
CA CYS A 103 13.48 -14.17 0.21
C CYS A 103 12.70 -12.86 0.22
N ILE A 104 12.79 -12.06 1.30
CA ILE A 104 12.10 -10.77 1.43
C ILE A 104 12.63 -9.78 0.38
N GLU A 105 13.94 -9.66 0.22
CA GLU A 105 14.59 -8.79 -0.77
C GLU A 105 14.21 -9.21 -2.20
N THR A 106 14.22 -10.50 -2.49
CA THR A 106 13.80 -11.04 -3.79
C THR A 106 12.34 -10.71 -4.09
N LEU A 107 11.43 -10.99 -3.15
CA LEU A 107 10.01 -10.66 -3.32
C LEU A 107 9.78 -9.16 -3.51
N SER A 108 10.54 -8.31 -2.81
CA SER A 108 10.45 -6.86 -2.94
C SER A 108 10.91 -6.34 -4.30
N SER A 109 11.84 -7.04 -4.94
CA SER A 109 12.44 -6.66 -6.24
C SER A 109 11.74 -7.28 -7.45
N LEU A 110 10.81 -8.23 -7.25
CA LEU A 110 10.11 -8.86 -8.37
C LEU A 110 9.25 -7.86 -9.14
N PRO A 111 9.30 -7.88 -10.49
CA PRO A 111 8.33 -7.14 -11.30
C PRO A 111 6.91 -7.63 -11.02
N SER A 112 5.96 -6.70 -10.85
CA SER A 112 4.58 -7.02 -10.48
C SER A 112 3.90 -7.96 -11.49
N ILE A 113 4.24 -7.84 -12.78
CA ILE A 113 3.73 -8.74 -13.83
C ILE A 113 4.13 -10.21 -13.59
N VAL A 114 5.32 -10.46 -13.06
CA VAL A 114 5.81 -11.81 -12.70
C VAL A 114 4.98 -12.36 -11.53
N VAL A 115 4.74 -11.53 -10.52
CA VAL A 115 3.89 -11.91 -9.38
C VAL A 115 2.45 -12.16 -9.84
N GLY A 116 1.93 -11.38 -10.80
CA GLY A 116 0.62 -11.61 -11.41
C GLY A 116 0.53 -12.96 -12.12
N ARG A 117 1.57 -13.33 -12.88
CA ARG A 117 1.64 -14.63 -13.54
C ARG A 117 1.75 -15.79 -12.56
N PHE A 118 2.53 -15.60 -11.50
CA PHE A 118 2.62 -16.56 -10.39
C PHE A 118 1.26 -16.72 -9.69
N GLY A 119 0.59 -15.61 -9.36
CA GLY A 119 -0.74 -15.62 -8.76
C GLY A 119 -1.78 -16.33 -9.65
N TYR A 120 -1.71 -16.15 -10.97
CA TYR A 120 -2.54 -16.88 -11.92
C TYR A 120 -2.32 -18.39 -11.80
N LEU A 121 -1.05 -18.84 -11.84
CA LEU A 121 -0.74 -20.27 -11.79
C LEU A 121 -1.16 -20.89 -10.45
N VAL A 122 -0.85 -20.25 -9.34
CA VAL A 122 -1.12 -20.80 -8.00
C VAL A 122 -2.60 -20.69 -7.65
N PHE A 123 -3.17 -19.49 -7.70
CA PHE A 123 -4.52 -19.27 -7.18
C PHE A 123 -5.62 -19.70 -8.17
N LEU A 124 -5.43 -19.45 -9.47
CA LEU A 124 -6.47 -19.79 -10.45
C LEU A 124 -6.36 -21.24 -10.91
N VAL A 125 -5.15 -21.68 -11.28
CA VAL A 125 -4.98 -23.01 -11.89
C VAL A 125 -4.85 -24.10 -10.82
N MET A 126 -3.92 -23.96 -9.87
CA MET A 126 -3.66 -25.00 -8.87
C MET A 126 -4.74 -25.07 -7.78
N MET A 127 -5.19 -23.89 -7.26
CA MET A 127 -6.22 -23.82 -6.22
C MET A 127 -7.65 -23.76 -6.78
N GLY A 128 -7.83 -23.56 -8.09
CA GLY A 128 -9.15 -23.56 -8.73
C GLY A 128 -10.05 -22.38 -8.37
N LEU A 129 -9.50 -21.27 -7.84
CA LEU A 129 -10.29 -20.11 -7.40
C LEU A 129 -10.93 -19.34 -8.59
N GLY A 130 -10.48 -19.60 -9.83
CA GLY A 130 -10.88 -18.80 -10.97
C GLY A 130 -10.43 -17.33 -10.86
N LYS A 131 -10.79 -16.53 -11.87
CA LYS A 131 -10.59 -15.07 -11.80
C LYS A 131 -11.53 -14.50 -10.74
N SER A 132 -10.96 -13.97 -9.66
CA SER A 132 -11.75 -13.53 -8.51
C SER A 132 -11.06 -12.40 -7.75
N LEU A 133 -11.84 -11.64 -6.99
CA LEU A 133 -11.36 -10.60 -6.11
C LEU A 133 -10.41 -11.17 -5.05
N LEU A 134 -10.68 -12.38 -4.53
CA LEU A 134 -9.82 -13.07 -3.59
C LEU A 134 -8.45 -13.41 -4.19
N ALA A 135 -8.43 -14.00 -5.40
CA ALA A 135 -7.16 -14.33 -6.07
C ALA A 135 -6.32 -13.07 -6.33
N GLY A 136 -6.96 -11.97 -6.70
CA GLY A 136 -6.31 -10.66 -6.83
C GLY A 136 -5.75 -10.14 -5.52
N ALA A 137 -6.55 -10.17 -4.45
CA ALA A 137 -6.15 -9.71 -3.13
C ALA A 137 -4.97 -10.52 -2.56
N LEU A 138 -4.99 -11.85 -2.71
CA LEU A 138 -3.88 -12.72 -2.32
C LEU A 138 -2.61 -12.42 -3.12
N SER A 139 -2.73 -12.17 -4.43
CA SER A 139 -1.59 -11.82 -5.27
C SER A 139 -0.99 -10.45 -4.91
N VAL A 140 -1.83 -9.46 -4.62
CA VAL A 140 -1.37 -8.14 -4.11
C VAL A 140 -0.76 -8.29 -2.71
N SER A 141 -1.28 -9.19 -1.87
CA SER A 141 -0.71 -9.46 -0.56
C SER A 141 0.75 -9.91 -0.64
N ILE A 142 1.12 -10.72 -1.64
CA ILE A 142 2.51 -11.14 -1.87
C ILE A 142 3.42 -9.92 -2.10
N LEU A 143 2.96 -8.92 -2.85
CA LEU A 143 3.74 -7.70 -3.11
C LEU A 143 3.87 -6.77 -1.90
N THR A 144 2.86 -6.73 -1.05
CA THR A 144 2.82 -5.82 0.11
C THR A 144 3.47 -6.41 1.36
N LEU A 145 3.56 -7.74 1.44
CA LEU A 145 4.09 -8.47 2.58
C LEU A 145 5.55 -8.09 2.92
N PRO A 146 6.51 -8.05 1.96
CA PRO A 146 7.88 -7.63 2.25
C PRO A 146 7.96 -6.23 2.85
N LEU A 147 7.18 -5.29 2.33
CA LEU A 147 7.16 -3.90 2.78
C LEU A 147 6.69 -3.78 4.24
N ILE A 148 5.61 -4.48 4.60
CA ILE A 148 5.09 -4.49 5.97
C ILE A 148 6.07 -5.19 6.92
N THR A 149 6.70 -6.28 6.47
CA THR A 149 7.68 -7.02 7.26
C THR A 149 8.90 -6.16 7.58
N THR A 150 9.50 -5.54 6.58
CA THR A 150 10.70 -4.71 6.77
C THR A 150 10.39 -3.45 7.59
N THR A 151 9.29 -2.77 7.33
CA THR A 151 8.90 -1.60 8.11
C THR A 151 8.60 -1.93 9.57
N THR A 152 8.04 -3.11 9.86
CA THR A 152 7.82 -3.57 11.24
C THR A 152 9.14 -3.93 11.92
N GLU A 153 10.03 -4.64 11.24
CA GLU A 153 11.36 -4.97 11.74
C GLU A 153 12.14 -3.68 12.08
N ASP A 154 12.18 -2.73 11.15
CA ASP A 154 12.88 -1.45 11.31
C ASP A 154 12.26 -0.57 12.39
N ALA A 155 10.92 -0.63 12.55
CA ALA A 155 10.24 0.08 13.62
C ALA A 155 10.70 -0.41 14.99
N ILE A 156 10.75 -1.72 15.21
CA ILE A 156 11.14 -2.33 16.48
C ILE A 156 12.64 -2.11 16.75
N LYS A 157 13.50 -2.36 15.75
CA LYS A 157 14.96 -2.17 15.88
C LYS A 157 15.36 -0.70 16.07
N GLY A 158 14.55 0.21 15.58
CA GLY A 158 14.76 1.66 15.74
C GLY A 158 14.42 2.20 17.12
N LEU A 159 13.82 1.41 18.01
CA LEU A 159 13.60 1.81 19.40
C LEU A 159 14.91 1.76 20.20
N PRO A 160 15.10 2.69 21.16
CA PRO A 160 16.22 2.61 22.10
C PRO A 160 16.23 1.28 22.86
N ALA A 161 17.42 0.67 22.99
CA ALA A 161 17.58 -0.60 23.69
C ALA A 161 17.06 -0.59 25.14
N GLY A 162 17.01 0.59 25.76
CA GLY A 162 16.49 0.80 27.12
C GLY A 162 15.05 0.32 27.31
N TYR A 163 14.18 0.40 26.29
CA TYR A 163 12.81 -0.11 26.37
C TYR A 163 12.78 -1.62 26.65
N THR A 164 13.58 -2.37 25.89
CA THR A 164 13.68 -3.82 26.07
C THR A 164 14.36 -4.19 27.37
N GLN A 165 15.46 -3.52 27.72
CA GLN A 165 16.23 -3.80 28.94
C GLN A 165 15.44 -3.50 30.21
N ALA A 166 14.74 -2.36 30.26
CA ALA A 166 13.91 -1.98 31.39
C ALA A 166 12.77 -2.98 31.61
N SER A 167 12.06 -3.36 30.55
CA SER A 167 10.95 -4.32 30.66
C SER A 167 11.43 -5.69 31.14
N LEU A 168 12.53 -6.21 30.57
CA LEU A 168 13.10 -7.50 30.99
C LEU A 168 13.69 -7.41 32.40
N GLY A 169 14.28 -6.26 32.81
CA GLY A 169 14.81 -6.04 34.16
C GLY A 169 13.73 -6.03 35.24
N LEU A 170 12.49 -5.67 34.88
CA LEU A 170 11.31 -5.79 35.76
C LEU A 170 10.72 -7.20 35.81
N GLY A 171 11.35 -8.18 35.14
CA GLY A 171 10.92 -9.58 35.14
C GLY A 171 9.88 -9.91 34.06
N ALA A 172 9.58 -9.00 33.12
CA ALA A 172 8.67 -9.30 32.02
C ALA A 172 9.26 -10.35 31.07
N THR A 173 8.43 -11.20 30.50
CA THR A 173 8.83 -12.14 29.44
C THR A 173 9.03 -11.39 28.11
N LYS A 174 9.76 -11.98 27.17
CA LYS A 174 9.92 -11.40 25.81
C LYS A 174 8.58 -11.11 25.15
N TRP A 175 7.59 -11.99 25.29
CA TRP A 175 6.26 -11.82 24.76
C TRP A 175 5.57 -10.59 25.37
N GLN A 176 5.60 -10.45 26.69
CA GLN A 176 5.04 -9.29 27.39
C GLN A 176 5.75 -8.01 26.95
N THR A 177 7.07 -8.01 26.85
CA THR A 177 7.86 -6.87 26.37
C THR A 177 7.43 -6.46 24.95
N ILE A 178 7.23 -7.43 24.05
CA ILE A 178 6.82 -7.13 22.66
C ILE A 178 5.43 -6.51 22.63
N PHE A 179 4.44 -7.12 23.26
CA PHE A 179 3.03 -6.71 23.10
C PHE A 179 2.64 -5.53 23.97
N HIS A 180 3.27 -5.32 25.12
CA HIS A 180 2.92 -4.23 26.03
C HIS A 180 3.84 -3.03 25.95
N VAL A 181 5.07 -3.18 25.43
CA VAL A 181 6.05 -2.10 25.38
C VAL A 181 6.45 -1.75 23.95
N LEU A 182 7.01 -2.71 23.20
CA LEU A 182 7.60 -2.42 21.89
C LEU A 182 6.53 -2.16 20.83
N LEU A 183 5.53 -3.01 20.73
CA LEU A 183 4.51 -2.91 19.70
C LEU A 183 3.70 -1.60 19.82
N PRO A 184 3.17 -1.22 20.99
CA PRO A 184 2.51 0.06 21.16
C PRO A 184 3.40 1.26 20.80
N ALA A 185 4.69 1.25 21.20
CA ALA A 185 5.64 2.29 20.85
C ALA A 185 5.93 2.37 19.33
N CYS A 186 5.82 1.25 18.61
CA CYS A 186 6.06 1.16 17.16
C CYS A 186 4.82 1.38 16.30
N VAL A 187 3.60 1.38 16.85
CA VAL A 187 2.34 1.50 16.10
C VAL A 187 2.38 2.61 15.04
N PRO A 188 2.81 3.85 15.33
CA PRO A 188 2.80 4.90 14.32
C PRO A 188 3.69 4.59 13.11
N ARG A 189 4.82 3.93 13.33
CA ARG A 189 5.77 3.57 12.27
C ARG A 189 5.29 2.36 11.46
N ILE A 190 4.71 1.36 12.13
CA ILE A 190 4.07 0.21 11.48
C ILE A 190 2.88 0.68 10.62
N MET A 191 2.05 1.59 11.14
CA MET A 191 0.94 2.17 10.38
C MET A 191 1.42 2.88 9.12
N THR A 192 2.56 3.57 9.16
CA THR A 192 3.15 4.17 7.95
C THR A 192 3.48 3.09 6.90
N GLY A 193 4.03 1.96 7.31
CA GLY A 193 4.27 0.82 6.41
C GLY A 193 2.99 0.26 5.78
N ILE A 194 1.93 0.11 6.57
CA ILE A 194 0.61 -0.34 6.09
C ILE A 194 0.01 0.67 5.10
N ILE A 195 0.15 1.98 5.36
CA ILE A 195 -0.33 3.05 4.47
C ILE A 195 0.40 2.99 3.11
N LEU A 196 1.72 2.80 3.13
CA LEU A 196 2.51 2.67 1.90
C LEU A 196 2.14 1.40 1.14
N ALA A 197 1.89 0.29 1.84
CA ALA A 197 1.43 -0.97 1.25
C ALA A 197 0.06 -0.81 0.59
N ALA A 198 -0.89 -0.13 1.25
CA ALA A 198 -2.20 0.18 0.68
C ALA A 198 -2.09 1.07 -0.57
N GLY A 199 -1.27 2.13 -0.50
CA GLY A 199 -1.03 3.03 -1.63
C GLY A 199 -0.51 2.29 -2.86
N ARG A 200 0.41 1.33 -2.67
CA ARG A 200 0.87 0.43 -3.73
C ARG A 200 -0.27 -0.44 -4.27
N GLY A 201 -1.08 -1.02 -3.38
CA GLY A 201 -2.20 -1.88 -3.76
C GLY A 201 -3.27 -1.17 -4.58
N PHE A 202 -3.58 0.09 -4.28
CA PHE A 202 -4.54 0.89 -5.07
C PHE A 202 -4.12 1.10 -6.52
N GLY A 203 -2.82 1.29 -6.77
CA GLY A 203 -2.28 1.53 -8.11
C GLY A 203 -1.96 0.26 -8.89
N GLU A 204 -2.08 -0.92 -8.29
CA GLU A 204 -1.65 -2.17 -8.92
C GLU A 204 -2.60 -2.59 -10.05
N ALA A 205 -2.09 -2.65 -11.27
CA ALA A 205 -2.83 -3.12 -12.43
C ALA A 205 -2.26 -4.43 -12.98
N ALA A 206 -0.94 -4.54 -13.06
CA ALA A 206 -0.26 -5.64 -13.73
C ALA A 206 -0.57 -7.01 -13.10
N VAL A 207 -0.57 -7.09 -11.77
CA VAL A 207 -0.96 -8.32 -11.05
C VAL A 207 -2.42 -8.64 -11.27
N LEU A 208 -3.28 -7.63 -11.19
CA LEU A 208 -4.73 -7.79 -11.20
C LEU A 208 -5.27 -8.20 -12.57
N LEU A 209 -4.62 -7.79 -13.66
CA LEU A 209 -4.97 -8.24 -15.01
C LEU A 209 -5.00 -9.76 -15.16
N TYR A 210 -4.10 -10.46 -14.46
CA TYR A 210 -4.02 -11.92 -14.50
C TYR A 210 -4.98 -12.59 -13.52
N THR A 211 -5.31 -11.95 -12.43
CA THR A 211 -5.90 -12.61 -11.26
C THR A 211 -7.35 -12.25 -10.97
N THR A 212 -7.78 -10.99 -11.18
CA THR A 212 -9.16 -10.58 -10.85
C THR A 212 -10.14 -10.67 -12.00
N GLY A 213 -9.66 -10.56 -13.24
CA GLY A 213 -10.51 -10.46 -14.43
C GLY A 213 -11.03 -9.06 -14.70
N SER A 214 -11.68 -8.90 -15.85
CA SER A 214 -12.34 -7.67 -16.30
C SER A 214 -13.84 -7.85 -16.28
N GLY A 215 -14.56 -6.81 -15.89
CA GLY A 215 -16.01 -6.75 -15.82
C GLY A 215 -16.54 -6.84 -14.39
N SER A 216 -17.57 -6.07 -14.12
CA SER A 216 -18.28 -6.09 -12.85
C SER A 216 -19.78 -5.94 -13.09
N SER A 217 -20.51 -7.05 -13.07
CA SER A 217 -21.98 -7.05 -13.08
C SER A 217 -22.50 -7.05 -11.64
N LEU A 218 -22.28 -5.96 -10.90
CA LEU A 218 -22.79 -5.83 -9.54
C LEU A 218 -24.27 -5.48 -9.52
N ARG A 219 -25.05 -6.16 -8.69
CA ARG A 219 -26.42 -5.78 -8.32
C ARG A 219 -26.42 -5.31 -6.87
N TRP A 220 -26.41 -4.01 -6.68
CA TRP A 220 -26.56 -3.39 -5.35
C TRP A 220 -27.96 -3.69 -4.82
N GLY A 221 -28.04 -4.42 -3.73
CA GLY A 221 -29.29 -4.94 -3.18
C GLY A 221 -29.36 -6.47 -3.19
N ASN A 222 -28.48 -7.16 -3.90
CA ASN A 222 -28.34 -8.61 -3.76
C ASN A 222 -27.28 -8.91 -2.67
N TRP A 223 -27.72 -9.41 -1.53
CA TRP A 223 -26.85 -9.72 -0.39
C TRP A 223 -26.58 -11.23 -0.24
N ASP A 224 -26.94 -12.02 -1.22
CA ASP A 224 -26.60 -13.44 -1.28
C ASP A 224 -25.11 -13.61 -1.61
N LEU A 225 -24.31 -13.98 -0.62
CA LEU A 225 -22.87 -14.18 -0.72
C LEU A 225 -22.46 -15.26 -1.72
N SER A 226 -23.38 -16.18 -2.07
CA SER A 226 -23.12 -17.20 -3.08
C SER A 226 -23.32 -16.68 -4.52
N SER A 227 -24.03 -15.57 -4.67
CA SER A 227 -24.30 -14.99 -5.97
C SER A 227 -23.08 -14.24 -6.54
N PRO A 228 -22.71 -14.46 -7.82
CA PRO A 228 -21.62 -13.73 -8.47
C PRO A 228 -21.92 -12.23 -8.65
N THR A 229 -23.16 -11.79 -8.45
CA THR A 229 -23.57 -10.38 -8.55
C THR A 229 -23.56 -9.66 -7.20
N CYS A 230 -23.35 -10.37 -6.09
CA CYS A 230 -23.27 -9.78 -4.74
C CYS A 230 -21.99 -8.92 -4.62
N PRO A 231 -22.09 -7.67 -4.16
CA PRO A 231 -20.93 -6.81 -3.97
C PRO A 231 -19.88 -7.38 -3.01
N LEU A 232 -20.31 -8.11 -1.97
CA LEU A 232 -19.43 -8.65 -0.93
C LEU A 232 -18.87 -10.03 -1.25
N ASN A 233 -19.33 -10.70 -2.32
CA ASN A 233 -18.77 -11.99 -2.73
C ASN A 233 -17.31 -11.82 -3.19
N ILE A 234 -16.37 -12.44 -2.45
CA ILE A 234 -14.92 -12.38 -2.74
C ILE A 234 -14.50 -13.32 -3.90
N PHE A 235 -15.33 -14.29 -4.25
CA PHE A 235 -15.05 -15.25 -5.32
C PHE A 235 -15.52 -14.78 -6.70
N ARG A 236 -16.12 -13.60 -6.80
CA ARG A 236 -16.53 -13.02 -8.07
C ARG A 236 -15.38 -12.35 -8.81
N PRO A 237 -15.42 -12.27 -10.15
CA PRO A 237 -14.54 -11.39 -10.90
C PRO A 237 -14.78 -9.92 -10.51
N ALA A 238 -13.71 -9.14 -10.49
CA ALA A 238 -13.80 -7.74 -10.08
C ALA A 238 -12.81 -6.88 -10.87
N GLU A 239 -13.33 -5.92 -11.62
CA GLU A 239 -12.53 -4.89 -12.26
C GLU A 239 -12.27 -3.75 -11.26
N THR A 240 -11.00 -3.37 -11.10
CA THR A 240 -10.59 -2.21 -10.30
C THR A 240 -10.42 -0.97 -11.17
N LEU A 241 -10.30 0.22 -10.56
CA LEU A 241 -10.02 1.45 -11.30
C LEU A 241 -8.73 1.36 -12.13
N SER A 242 -7.67 0.75 -11.59
CA SER A 242 -6.39 0.57 -12.30
C SER A 242 -6.53 -0.32 -13.54
N ILE A 243 -7.30 -1.41 -13.45
CA ILE A 243 -7.60 -2.27 -14.61
C ILE A 243 -8.49 -1.53 -15.60
N GLN A 244 -9.51 -0.81 -15.15
CA GLN A 244 -10.39 -0.04 -16.02
C GLN A 244 -9.61 1.02 -16.81
N ILE A 245 -8.72 1.76 -16.16
CA ILE A 245 -7.84 2.74 -16.82
C ILE A 245 -7.02 2.07 -17.90
N TRP A 246 -6.39 0.94 -17.57
CA TRP A 246 -5.58 0.17 -18.53
C TRP A 246 -6.41 -0.32 -19.72
N ASN A 247 -7.60 -0.91 -19.49
CA ASN A 247 -8.49 -1.39 -20.53
C ASN A 247 -8.94 -0.27 -21.46
N LEU A 248 -9.39 0.86 -20.91
CA LEU A 248 -9.89 2.00 -21.70
C LEU A 248 -8.78 2.64 -22.55
N GLN A 249 -7.56 2.75 -22.00
CA GLN A 249 -6.42 3.30 -22.73
C GLN A 249 -5.91 2.37 -23.83
N THR A 250 -5.83 1.07 -23.55
CA THR A 250 -5.30 0.07 -24.49
C THR A 250 -6.27 -0.16 -25.66
N ASN A 251 -7.58 -0.18 -25.39
CA ASN A 251 -8.59 -0.42 -26.41
C ASN A 251 -9.04 0.87 -27.15
N GLY A 252 -8.48 2.02 -26.82
CA GLY A 252 -8.81 3.32 -27.43
C GLY A 252 -10.26 3.75 -27.23
N GLN A 253 -10.93 3.18 -26.22
CA GLN A 253 -12.32 3.49 -25.86
C GLN A 253 -12.37 4.82 -25.08
N ASP A 254 -13.50 5.18 -24.56
CA ASP A 254 -13.84 6.42 -23.88
C ASP A 254 -12.68 7.08 -23.05
N ARG A 255 -11.98 8.04 -23.68
CA ARG A 255 -10.87 8.77 -23.05
C ARG A 255 -11.32 9.63 -21.88
N ALA A 256 -12.55 10.12 -21.91
CA ALA A 256 -13.07 10.95 -20.82
C ALA A 256 -13.24 10.12 -19.56
N LEU A 257 -13.78 8.91 -19.71
CA LEU A 257 -13.91 7.96 -18.60
C LEU A 257 -12.55 7.49 -18.06
N ALA A 258 -11.57 7.23 -18.94
CA ALA A 258 -10.22 6.86 -18.51
C ALA A 258 -9.52 7.97 -17.71
N ASN A 259 -9.67 9.22 -18.16
CA ASN A 259 -9.10 10.37 -17.46
C ASN A 259 -9.79 10.58 -16.11
N LEU A 260 -11.12 10.46 -16.06
CA LEU A 260 -11.88 10.57 -14.82
C LEU A 260 -11.47 9.45 -13.82
N ALA A 261 -11.39 8.20 -14.27
CA ALA A 261 -10.95 7.09 -13.45
C ALA A 261 -9.53 7.33 -12.87
N SER A 262 -8.62 7.88 -13.69
CA SER A 262 -7.26 8.23 -13.26
C SER A 262 -7.26 9.35 -12.20
N ALA A 263 -8.07 10.40 -12.39
CA ALA A 263 -8.20 11.48 -11.42
C ALA A 263 -8.80 10.99 -10.10
N VAL A 264 -9.85 10.16 -10.15
CA VAL A 264 -10.49 9.60 -8.96
C VAL A 264 -9.55 8.65 -8.23
N LEU A 265 -8.80 7.78 -8.94
CA LEU A 265 -7.80 6.92 -8.33
C LEU A 265 -6.69 7.73 -7.62
N MET A 266 -6.18 8.78 -8.26
CA MET A 266 -5.19 9.67 -7.65
C MET A 266 -5.73 10.36 -6.39
N LEU A 267 -6.96 10.89 -6.44
CA LEU A 267 -7.60 11.50 -5.27
C LEU A 267 -7.86 10.48 -4.16
N LEU A 268 -8.25 9.25 -4.50
CA LEU A 268 -8.43 8.16 -3.53
C LEU A 268 -7.12 7.87 -2.78
N VAL A 269 -6.02 7.71 -3.51
CA VAL A 269 -4.69 7.45 -2.91
C VAL A 269 -4.24 8.62 -2.04
N LEU A 270 -4.42 9.85 -2.50
CA LEU A 270 -4.08 11.06 -1.73
C LEU A 270 -4.92 11.17 -0.46
N ALA A 271 -6.24 11.05 -0.57
CA ALA A 271 -7.17 11.12 0.56
C ALA A 271 -6.87 10.03 1.59
N PHE A 272 -6.64 8.79 1.13
CA PHE A 272 -6.26 7.68 1.99
C PHE A 272 -4.93 7.95 2.70
N SER A 273 -3.90 8.38 1.97
CA SER A 273 -2.57 8.64 2.53
C SER A 273 -2.60 9.79 3.55
N ILE A 274 -3.30 10.88 3.25
CA ILE A 274 -3.45 12.01 4.18
C ILE A 274 -4.25 11.59 5.41
N GLY A 275 -5.42 10.98 5.22
CA GLY A 275 -6.29 10.54 6.31
C GLY A 275 -5.59 9.56 7.25
N ALA A 276 -4.93 8.56 6.70
CA ALA A 276 -4.21 7.54 7.45
C ALA A 276 -2.98 8.13 8.19
N ASN A 277 -2.24 9.07 7.58
CA ASN A 277 -1.15 9.77 8.25
C ASN A 277 -1.63 10.66 9.40
N VAL A 278 -2.74 11.37 9.21
CA VAL A 278 -3.35 12.19 10.28
C VAL A 278 -3.78 11.28 11.44
N TRP A 279 -4.41 10.15 11.14
CA TRP A 279 -4.83 9.18 12.15
C TRP A 279 -3.64 8.58 12.91
N SER A 280 -2.60 8.14 12.18
CA SER A 280 -1.36 7.62 12.77
C SER A 280 -0.70 8.63 13.72
N ARG A 281 -0.63 9.91 13.33
CA ARG A 281 -0.10 10.99 14.20
C ARG A 281 -0.95 11.24 15.43
N ARG A 282 -2.27 11.11 15.34
CA ARG A 282 -3.16 11.24 16.51
C ARG A 282 -2.98 10.09 17.48
N LEU A 283 -2.81 8.85 16.99
CA LEU A 283 -2.48 7.70 17.82
C LEU A 283 -1.14 7.89 18.53
N ALA A 284 -0.10 8.33 17.82
CA ALA A 284 1.20 8.61 18.42
C ALA A 284 1.13 9.63 19.56
N LYS A 285 0.32 10.69 19.39
CA LYS A 285 0.15 11.71 20.44
C LYS A 285 -0.59 11.17 21.67
N LYS A 286 -1.56 10.27 21.50
CA LYS A 286 -2.25 9.62 22.64
C LYS A 286 -1.29 8.74 23.42
N THR A 287 -0.50 7.92 22.74
CA THR A 287 0.47 7.02 23.37
C THR A 287 1.58 7.80 24.12
N ALA A 288 2.00 8.97 23.60
CA ALA A 288 2.98 9.83 24.26
C ALA A 288 2.37 10.77 25.34
N GLY A 289 1.05 10.98 25.33
CA GLY A 289 0.35 11.86 26.29
C GLY A 289 -0.13 11.16 27.56
N ASP A 290 -0.27 9.83 27.54
CA ASP A 290 -0.60 9.03 28.73
C ASP A 290 0.61 8.78 29.66
N GLU A 291 1.80 9.28 29.29
CA GLU A 291 3.04 9.24 30.09
C GLU A 291 3.26 10.52 30.93
N LYS A 292 2.23 11.39 31.11
CA LYS A 292 2.33 12.59 31.97
C LYS A 292 1.50 12.44 33.23
#